data_ed947972bbb01a288d8447a24d52f348
#
_entry.id   ed947972bbb01a288d8447a24d52f348
#
_cell.length_a   1.000
_cell.length_b   1.000
_cell.length_c   1.000
_cell.angle_alpha   90.00
_cell.angle_beta   90.00
_cell.angle_gamma   90.00
#
_symmetry.space_group_name_H-M   'P 1'
#
loop_
_entity.id
_entity.type
_entity.pdbx_description
1 polymer ?
#
loop_
_entity_poly.entity_id
_entity_poly.type
_entity_poly.pdbx_seq_one_letter_code
_entity_poly.pdbx_strand_id
1 'polypeptide(L)'
;MRVARRIFLASGLASLAAPSVLRLAQADTPPTVLKLHHAFSAVSSVHDKFLSPWAHKIETESGGRLHIDLFPSMELGGAPAQLLAQARDGDVDIVWTAPGLSPGRFPKIETFELPFLPSSRALVSSKALEDFSALYLKDEFDDVHPLCFSCADRGVIHATAAVRSIEDMKNLKLHVQTRLAGEAVRVLGAQPVPMPAEELPAALSQGVVDGCVDPWHMVPTFRLNDVLKNHTEFSDLSLSSRTYVLAMNKNAYARLPRELQTVLDDNSGQFAAGMAGTMWDLQARAVAENVAQSGDLIVTLLPEAVAHWRKATEPVVEAWLREMKERKADGGKMIGSAHALLAKYASLPEPQPPQPPAPQQPARETPPRSAGVTTVQSPVTPPPAAPAAKPTPAVPVAKPAPLAPVAKPASVPPAAIHTPAPPPPAAVQAPPVAPVPPPKPVPALSGAPAVKPVPPPLAAAPVPPAAATPAPPPKTLNIPL
;
A
#
# COMPACT_ATOMS: atom_id res chain seq x y z
N MET A 1 -106.32 3.54 2.13
CA MET A 1 -106.53 2.06 2.31
C MET A 1 -105.17 1.38 2.21
N ARG A 2 -104.81 0.73 3.30
CA ARG A 2 -104.06 -0.57 3.49
C ARG A 2 -102.88 -0.87 2.54
N VAL A 3 -101.67 -0.91 3.10
CA VAL A 3 -100.93 -2.02 3.70
C VAL A 3 -99.98 -2.64 2.64
N ALA A 4 -98.69 -2.75 2.81
CA ALA A 4 -97.97 -3.73 3.59
C ALA A 4 -96.45 -3.46 3.61
N ARG A 5 -95.89 -3.60 4.77
CA ARG A 5 -94.47 -3.70 5.03
C ARG A 5 -93.87 -4.95 4.39
N ARG A 6 -92.71 -4.86 3.78
CA ARG A 6 -91.76 -6.01 3.72
C ARG A 6 -90.34 -5.48 4.01
N ILE A 7 -89.87 -5.90 5.14
CA ILE A 7 -88.49 -5.78 5.61
C ILE A 7 -87.67 -6.71 4.79
N PHE A 8 -86.59 -6.22 4.15
CA PHE A 8 -85.48 -7.05 3.66
C PHE A 8 -84.28 -6.68 4.44
N LEU A 9 -83.80 -7.67 5.26
CA LEU A 9 -82.53 -7.71 5.88
C LEU A 9 -81.50 -7.94 4.76
N ALA A 10 -80.62 -6.96 4.49
CA ALA A 10 -79.45 -7.13 3.69
C ALA A 10 -78.24 -7.26 4.63
N SER A 11 -77.74 -8.46 4.76
CA SER A 11 -76.46 -8.80 5.47
C SER A 11 -75.29 -8.10 4.75
N GLY A 12 -74.67 -7.12 5.41
CA GLY A 12 -73.44 -6.52 4.92
C GLY A 12 -72.23 -7.47 5.09
N LEU A 13 -71.66 -7.95 4.00
CA LEU A 13 -70.30 -8.50 3.96
C LEU A 13 -69.34 -7.30 3.98
N ALA A 14 -68.72 -7.08 5.13
CA ALA A 14 -67.55 -6.21 5.21
C ALA A 14 -66.34 -6.97 4.61
N SER A 15 -66.00 -6.67 3.38
CA SER A 15 -64.75 -7.08 2.75
C SER A 15 -63.60 -6.31 3.39
N LEU A 16 -62.83 -6.99 4.24
CA LEU A 16 -61.51 -6.54 4.70
C LEU A 16 -60.59 -6.47 3.48
N ALA A 17 -60.46 -5.30 2.88
CA ALA A 17 -59.40 -4.99 1.93
C ALA A 17 -58.09 -4.92 2.72
N ALA A 18 -57.32 -6.04 2.77
CA ALA A 18 -55.95 -6.02 3.18
C ALA A 18 -55.17 -5.14 2.18
N PRO A 19 -54.35 -4.17 2.64
CA PRO A 19 -53.47 -3.46 1.73
C PRO A 19 -52.46 -4.48 1.18
N SER A 20 -52.70 -4.87 -0.08
CA SER A 20 -51.68 -5.56 -0.85
C SER A 20 -50.50 -4.59 -1.00
N VAL A 21 -49.49 -4.72 -0.15
CA VAL A 21 -48.20 -4.10 -0.37
C VAL A 21 -47.70 -4.68 -1.69
N LEU A 22 -47.94 -3.95 -2.78
CA LEU A 22 -47.22 -4.17 -4.02
C LEU A 22 -45.73 -3.95 -3.66
N ARG A 23 -45.02 -5.05 -3.32
CA ARG A 23 -43.59 -5.09 -3.56
C ARG A 23 -43.48 -4.98 -5.08
N LEU A 24 -43.16 -3.78 -5.57
CA LEU A 24 -42.61 -3.63 -6.90
C LEU A 24 -41.44 -4.63 -6.93
N ALA A 25 -41.59 -5.70 -7.70
CA ALA A 25 -40.47 -6.55 -8.08
C ALA A 25 -39.50 -5.59 -8.76
N GLN A 26 -38.48 -5.18 -8.04
CA GLN A 26 -37.34 -4.49 -8.59
C GLN A 26 -36.80 -5.48 -9.64
N ALA A 27 -37.00 -5.16 -10.90
CA ALA A 27 -36.49 -5.99 -11.98
C ALA A 27 -35.04 -6.27 -11.65
N ASP A 28 -34.67 -7.56 -11.57
CA ASP A 28 -33.29 -7.99 -11.35
C ASP A 28 -32.44 -7.50 -12.54
N THR A 29 -32.04 -6.22 -12.46
CA THR A 29 -31.03 -5.71 -13.38
C THR A 29 -29.73 -6.43 -13.03
N PRO A 30 -29.11 -7.12 -13.98
CA PRO A 30 -27.86 -7.80 -13.69
C PRO A 30 -26.85 -6.82 -13.08
N PRO A 31 -26.01 -7.25 -12.13
CA PRO A 31 -25.06 -6.38 -11.48
C PRO A 31 -24.10 -5.76 -12.51
N THR A 32 -23.73 -4.52 -12.30
CA THR A 32 -22.62 -3.91 -13.02
C THR A 32 -21.33 -4.50 -12.48
N VAL A 33 -20.57 -5.15 -13.35
CA VAL A 33 -19.28 -5.75 -12.97
C VAL A 33 -18.15 -4.84 -13.42
N LEU A 34 -17.25 -4.48 -12.50
CA LEU A 34 -16.03 -3.72 -12.76
C LEU A 34 -14.80 -4.61 -12.56
N LYS A 35 -13.81 -4.47 -13.44
CA LYS A 35 -12.54 -5.21 -13.36
C LYS A 35 -11.49 -4.37 -12.66
N LEU A 36 -10.96 -4.89 -11.54
CA LEU A 36 -9.84 -4.28 -10.83
C LEU A 36 -8.56 -5.10 -11.05
N HIS A 37 -7.55 -4.48 -11.65
CA HIS A 37 -6.28 -5.11 -12.01
C HIS A 37 -5.13 -4.57 -11.18
N HIS A 38 -4.24 -5.45 -10.70
CA HIS A 38 -3.07 -5.05 -9.92
C HIS A 38 -1.93 -6.08 -10.01
N ALA A 39 -0.72 -5.64 -9.66
CA ALA A 39 0.49 -6.47 -9.76
C ALA A 39 0.76 -7.36 -8.54
N PHE A 40 0.09 -7.14 -7.42
CA PHE A 40 0.31 -7.92 -6.19
C PHE A 40 -0.31 -9.32 -6.31
N SER A 41 0.28 -10.31 -5.62
CA SER A 41 -0.29 -11.66 -5.59
C SER A 41 -1.60 -11.71 -4.80
N ALA A 42 -2.43 -12.73 -5.07
CA ALA A 42 -3.70 -12.95 -4.37
C ALA A 42 -3.56 -13.18 -2.85
N VAL A 43 -2.38 -13.64 -2.40
CA VAL A 43 -2.09 -13.84 -0.97
C VAL A 43 -1.43 -12.62 -0.30
N SER A 44 -1.20 -11.53 -1.04
CA SER A 44 -0.63 -10.31 -0.49
C SER A 44 -1.62 -9.58 0.40
N SER A 45 -1.13 -8.84 1.39
CA SER A 45 -1.98 -7.99 2.23
C SER A 45 -2.73 -6.93 1.42
N VAL A 46 -2.16 -6.43 0.32
CA VAL A 46 -2.85 -5.50 -0.58
C VAL A 46 -4.13 -6.12 -1.14
N HIS A 47 -4.06 -7.36 -1.64
CA HIS A 47 -5.23 -8.05 -2.17
C HIS A 47 -6.19 -8.47 -1.04
N ASP A 48 -5.69 -9.18 -0.04
CA ASP A 48 -6.51 -9.86 0.98
C ASP A 48 -7.05 -8.92 2.09
N LYS A 49 -6.28 -7.87 2.48
CA LYS A 49 -6.62 -6.99 3.60
C LYS A 49 -7.08 -5.59 3.19
N PHE A 50 -6.93 -5.23 1.92
CA PHE A 50 -7.38 -3.94 1.41
C PHE A 50 -8.36 -4.07 0.25
N LEU A 51 -7.92 -4.55 -0.93
CA LEU A 51 -8.74 -4.51 -2.14
C LEU A 51 -9.97 -5.42 -2.06
N SER A 52 -9.83 -6.64 -1.55
CA SER A 52 -10.94 -7.59 -1.41
C SER A 52 -11.99 -7.12 -0.39
N PRO A 53 -11.63 -6.67 0.84
CA PRO A 53 -12.60 -6.10 1.77
C PRO A 53 -13.26 -4.80 1.25
N TRP A 54 -12.51 -3.97 0.51
CA TRP A 54 -13.05 -2.76 -0.11
C TRP A 54 -14.09 -3.10 -1.19
N ALA A 55 -13.78 -4.04 -2.08
CA ALA A 55 -14.70 -4.51 -3.12
C ALA A 55 -15.96 -5.12 -2.51
N HIS A 56 -15.82 -6.00 -1.51
CA HIS A 56 -16.95 -6.62 -0.82
C HIS A 56 -17.85 -5.60 -0.11
N LYS A 57 -17.27 -4.55 0.49
CA LYS A 57 -18.04 -3.46 1.10
C LYS A 57 -18.90 -2.73 0.07
N ILE A 58 -18.33 -2.39 -1.09
CA ILE A 58 -19.06 -1.76 -2.20
C ILE A 58 -20.21 -2.66 -2.69
N GLU A 59 -19.95 -3.96 -2.87
CA GLU A 59 -20.96 -4.93 -3.25
C GLU A 59 -22.11 -4.97 -2.24
N THR A 60 -21.78 -5.03 -0.96
CA THR A 60 -22.77 -5.04 0.13
C THR A 60 -23.60 -3.76 0.15
N GLU A 61 -22.96 -2.58 0.10
CA GLU A 61 -23.63 -1.30 0.19
C GLU A 61 -24.43 -0.92 -1.07
N SER A 62 -24.04 -1.45 -2.23
CA SER A 62 -24.81 -1.35 -3.45
C SER A 62 -26.03 -2.30 -3.50
N GLY A 63 -26.16 -3.20 -2.50
CA GLY A 63 -27.17 -4.26 -2.50
C GLY A 63 -26.94 -5.28 -3.62
N GLY A 64 -25.66 -5.59 -3.92
CA GLY A 64 -25.27 -6.51 -4.99
C GLY A 64 -25.39 -5.94 -6.40
N ARG A 65 -25.71 -4.65 -6.58
CA ARG A 65 -25.84 -4.02 -7.90
C ARG A 65 -24.51 -3.63 -8.53
N LEU A 66 -23.44 -3.50 -7.73
CA LEU A 66 -22.08 -3.25 -8.18
C LEU A 66 -21.18 -4.36 -7.66
N HIS A 67 -20.54 -5.07 -8.55
CA HIS A 67 -19.57 -6.12 -8.24
C HIS A 67 -18.19 -5.73 -8.78
N ILE A 68 -17.11 -6.04 -8.06
CA ILE A 68 -15.74 -5.74 -8.47
C ILE A 68 -14.96 -7.04 -8.53
N ASP A 69 -14.64 -7.48 -9.76
CA ASP A 69 -13.77 -8.63 -10.01
C ASP A 69 -12.30 -8.22 -9.85
N LEU A 70 -11.58 -8.92 -8.99
CA LEU A 70 -10.17 -8.68 -8.69
C LEU A 70 -9.27 -9.57 -9.53
N PHE A 71 -8.32 -8.98 -10.25
CA PHE A 71 -7.33 -9.65 -11.09
C PHE A 71 -5.92 -9.38 -10.54
N PRO A 72 -5.39 -10.26 -9.67
CA PRO A 72 -4.05 -10.13 -9.09
C PRO A 72 -2.94 -10.51 -10.07
N SER A 73 -1.68 -10.29 -9.68
CA SER A 73 -0.48 -10.81 -10.37
C SER A 73 -0.43 -10.52 -11.88
N MET A 74 -0.98 -9.40 -12.31
CA MET A 74 -1.06 -9.03 -13.74
C MET A 74 -1.83 -10.06 -14.61
N GLU A 75 -2.85 -10.73 -14.07
CA GLU A 75 -3.62 -11.79 -14.78
C GLU A 75 -4.26 -11.31 -16.08
N LEU A 76 -4.58 -10.03 -16.23
CA LEU A 76 -5.10 -9.47 -17.49
C LEU A 76 -3.99 -9.05 -18.47
N GLY A 77 -2.74 -9.38 -18.14
CA GLY A 77 -1.56 -9.13 -18.97
C GLY A 77 -0.94 -7.73 -18.81
N GLY A 78 0.14 -7.52 -19.53
CA GLY A 78 0.93 -6.29 -19.47
C GLY A 78 1.99 -6.32 -18.34
N ALA A 79 2.66 -5.18 -18.16
CA ALA A 79 3.63 -4.96 -17.08
C ALA A 79 3.06 -3.99 -16.04
N PRO A 80 3.53 -4.01 -14.77
CA PRO A 80 3.05 -3.10 -13.73
C PRO A 80 3.06 -1.61 -14.10
N ALA A 81 4.03 -1.17 -14.90
CA ALA A 81 4.12 0.20 -15.40
C ALA A 81 2.98 0.58 -16.38
N GLN A 82 2.26 -0.39 -16.94
CA GLN A 82 1.17 -0.17 -17.89
C GLN A 82 -0.21 -0.08 -17.21
N LEU A 83 -0.33 -0.41 -15.92
CA LEU A 83 -1.61 -0.45 -15.22
C LEU A 83 -2.39 0.85 -15.36
N LEU A 84 -1.74 2.00 -15.14
CA LEU A 84 -2.44 3.29 -15.24
C LEU A 84 -2.90 3.61 -16.66
N ALA A 85 -2.13 3.19 -17.67
CA ALA A 85 -2.53 3.30 -19.07
C ALA A 85 -3.73 2.38 -19.38
N GLN A 86 -3.75 1.15 -18.86
CA GLN A 86 -4.89 0.24 -19.02
C GLN A 86 -6.20 0.83 -18.46
N ALA A 87 -6.14 1.49 -17.28
CA ALA A 87 -7.31 2.19 -16.74
C ALA A 87 -7.70 3.41 -17.60
N ARG A 88 -6.72 4.23 -18.02
CA ARG A 88 -6.97 5.37 -18.89
C ARG A 88 -7.64 4.96 -20.20
N ASP A 89 -7.12 3.94 -20.86
CA ASP A 89 -7.55 3.49 -22.17
C ASP A 89 -8.83 2.63 -22.12
N GLY A 90 -9.21 2.15 -20.93
CA GLY A 90 -10.44 1.38 -20.69
C GLY A 90 -10.28 -0.12 -20.96
N ASP A 91 -9.05 -0.63 -21.00
CA ASP A 91 -8.78 -2.07 -21.05
C ASP A 91 -9.26 -2.77 -19.78
N VAL A 92 -9.18 -2.06 -18.66
CA VAL A 92 -9.73 -2.43 -17.35
C VAL A 92 -10.43 -1.22 -16.72
N ASP A 93 -11.36 -1.47 -15.78
CA ASP A 93 -12.12 -0.39 -15.17
C ASP A 93 -11.37 0.29 -14.02
N ILE A 94 -10.66 -0.47 -13.19
CA ILE A 94 -9.96 0.01 -12.00
C ILE A 94 -8.57 -0.61 -11.95
N VAL A 95 -7.59 0.16 -11.45
CA VAL A 95 -6.23 -0.31 -11.19
C VAL A 95 -5.73 0.14 -9.83
N TRP A 96 -4.93 -0.69 -9.18
CA TRP A 96 -4.09 -0.30 -8.05
C TRP A 96 -2.63 -0.34 -8.49
N THR A 97 -1.97 0.83 -8.48
CA THR A 97 -0.61 0.95 -9.00
C THR A 97 0.17 2.08 -8.33
N ALA A 98 1.50 2.07 -8.49
CA ALA A 98 2.37 3.15 -8.04
C ALA A 98 2.67 4.12 -9.20
N PRO A 99 2.36 5.42 -9.08
CA PRO A 99 2.67 6.43 -10.10
C PRO A 99 4.15 6.49 -10.47
N GLY A 100 5.04 6.22 -9.51
CA GLY A 100 6.50 6.19 -9.71
C GLY A 100 6.99 5.15 -10.71
N LEU A 101 6.14 4.19 -11.14
CA LEU A 101 6.44 3.27 -12.26
C LEU A 101 6.44 3.98 -13.63
N SER A 102 5.99 5.24 -13.69
CA SER A 102 6.06 6.10 -14.88
C SER A 102 6.96 7.32 -14.59
N PRO A 103 8.28 7.16 -14.62
CA PRO A 103 9.22 8.20 -14.18
C PRO A 103 8.98 9.56 -14.88
N GLY A 104 8.99 10.63 -14.09
CA GLY A 104 8.86 12.02 -14.58
C GLY A 104 7.44 12.44 -15.01
N ARG A 105 6.46 11.53 -14.98
CA ARG A 105 5.06 11.84 -15.32
C ARG A 105 4.30 12.49 -14.16
N PHE A 106 4.59 12.11 -12.92
CA PHE A 106 3.85 12.50 -11.73
C PHE A 106 4.75 13.18 -10.69
N PRO A 107 5.40 14.31 -11.00
CA PRO A 107 6.40 14.91 -10.11
C PRO A 107 5.81 15.54 -8.84
N LYS A 108 4.54 15.93 -8.81
CA LYS A 108 3.93 16.56 -7.63
C LYS A 108 3.61 15.53 -6.54
N ILE A 109 3.16 14.32 -6.92
CA ILE A 109 2.91 13.26 -5.92
C ILE A 109 4.22 12.82 -5.26
N GLU A 110 5.38 12.97 -5.93
CA GLU A 110 6.70 12.70 -5.36
C GLU A 110 6.99 13.55 -4.11
N THR A 111 6.20 14.59 -3.80
CA THR A 111 6.28 15.29 -2.51
C THR A 111 6.26 14.30 -1.34
N PHE A 112 5.41 13.28 -1.40
CA PHE A 112 5.31 12.25 -0.36
C PHE A 112 6.34 11.10 -0.52
N GLU A 113 7.27 11.22 -1.45
CA GLU A 113 8.44 10.34 -1.60
C GLU A 113 9.76 11.04 -1.25
N LEU A 114 9.70 12.35 -0.91
CA LEU A 114 10.87 13.11 -0.47
C LEU A 114 11.44 12.51 0.83
N PRO A 115 12.78 12.42 0.96
CA PRO A 115 13.40 11.84 2.13
C PRO A 115 13.00 12.58 3.41
N PHE A 116 12.60 11.81 4.43
CA PHE A 116 12.19 12.31 5.74
C PHE A 116 11.02 13.31 5.74
N LEU A 117 10.20 13.32 4.68
CA LEU A 117 8.94 14.06 4.68
C LEU A 117 7.78 13.18 5.16
N PRO A 118 7.58 11.92 4.64
CA PRO A 118 6.50 11.08 5.12
C PRO A 118 6.70 10.67 6.58
N SER A 119 5.59 10.48 7.28
CA SER A 119 5.58 9.83 8.59
C SER A 119 6.05 8.37 8.47
N SER A 120 6.64 7.82 9.53
CA SER A 120 6.89 6.39 9.66
C SER A 120 5.59 5.56 9.70
N ARG A 121 4.43 6.22 9.85
CA ARG A 121 3.09 5.63 9.88
C ARG A 121 2.39 5.83 8.54
N ALA A 122 2.12 4.72 7.86
CA ALA A 122 1.44 4.73 6.56
C ALA A 122 0.03 5.32 6.62
N LEU A 123 -0.72 5.08 7.71
CA LEU A 123 -2.05 5.67 7.92
C LEU A 123 -2.01 7.20 7.92
N VAL A 124 -1.03 7.77 8.62
CA VAL A 124 -0.85 9.24 8.70
C VAL A 124 -0.51 9.80 7.33
N SER A 125 0.48 9.19 6.66
CA SER A 125 0.94 9.63 5.34
C SER A 125 -0.13 9.45 4.26
N SER A 126 -0.90 8.35 4.29
CA SER A 126 -1.98 8.10 3.32
C SER A 126 -3.12 9.12 3.44
N LYS A 127 -3.56 9.41 4.68
CA LYS A 127 -4.60 10.41 4.88
C LYS A 127 -4.15 11.83 4.52
N ALA A 128 -2.90 12.15 4.79
CA ALA A 128 -2.31 13.42 4.40
C ALA A 128 -2.17 13.54 2.88
N LEU A 129 -1.72 12.48 2.19
CA LEU A 129 -1.62 12.43 0.73
C LEU A 129 -2.98 12.56 0.06
N GLU A 130 -4.03 11.93 0.62
CA GLU A 130 -5.38 12.06 0.09
C GLU A 130 -5.87 13.51 0.13
N ASP A 131 -5.74 14.22 1.26
CA ASP A 131 -6.07 15.65 1.31
C ASP A 131 -5.18 16.49 0.39
N PHE A 132 -3.89 16.14 0.28
CA PHE A 132 -2.95 16.81 -0.62
C PHE A 132 -3.33 16.64 -2.08
N SER A 133 -3.88 15.49 -2.46
CA SER A 133 -4.28 15.19 -3.84
C SER A 133 -5.33 16.18 -4.36
N ALA A 134 -6.31 16.51 -3.52
CA ALA A 134 -7.36 17.48 -3.85
C ALA A 134 -6.80 18.90 -4.10
N LEU A 135 -5.67 19.23 -3.49
CA LEU A 135 -5.03 20.54 -3.62
C LEU A 135 -4.08 20.64 -4.83
N TYR A 136 -3.38 19.55 -5.17
CA TYR A 136 -2.22 19.65 -6.07
C TYR A 136 -2.16 18.62 -7.20
N LEU A 137 -2.88 17.46 -7.10
CA LEU A 137 -2.68 16.35 -8.03
C LEU A 137 -3.72 16.24 -9.15
N LYS A 138 -4.71 17.11 -9.17
CA LYS A 138 -5.83 17.03 -10.12
C LYS A 138 -5.37 17.01 -11.59
N ASP A 139 -4.37 17.81 -11.94
CA ASP A 139 -3.84 17.91 -13.29
C ASP A 139 -2.89 16.76 -13.66
N GLU A 140 -2.24 16.11 -12.67
CA GLU A 140 -1.42 14.93 -12.93
C GLU A 140 -2.23 13.67 -13.23
N PHE A 141 -3.47 13.60 -12.72
CA PHE A 141 -4.36 12.46 -12.86
C PHE A 141 -5.65 12.80 -13.61
N ASP A 142 -5.61 13.83 -14.46
CA ASP A 142 -6.78 14.30 -15.21
C ASP A 142 -7.25 13.33 -16.30
N ASP A 143 -6.46 12.35 -16.67
CA ASP A 143 -6.80 11.31 -17.65
C ASP A 143 -7.47 10.06 -17.05
N VAL A 144 -7.55 9.95 -15.74
CA VAL A 144 -8.25 8.91 -14.99
C VAL A 144 -9.19 9.51 -13.96
N HIS A 145 -9.97 8.67 -13.27
CA HIS A 145 -10.77 9.05 -12.09
C HIS A 145 -10.12 8.42 -10.85
N PRO A 146 -9.33 9.18 -10.06
CA PRO A 146 -8.74 8.66 -8.83
C PRO A 146 -9.83 8.33 -7.80
N LEU A 147 -9.76 7.14 -7.21
CA LEU A 147 -10.62 6.70 -6.12
C LEU A 147 -9.95 6.93 -4.77
N CYS A 148 -8.63 6.70 -4.66
CA CYS A 148 -7.86 7.16 -3.51
C CYS A 148 -6.37 7.17 -3.81
N PHE A 149 -5.63 7.92 -2.99
CA PHE A 149 -4.18 7.91 -2.92
C PHE A 149 -3.73 7.36 -1.58
N SER A 150 -2.59 6.68 -1.54
CA SER A 150 -2.00 6.21 -0.29
C SER A 150 -0.48 6.15 -0.36
N CYS A 151 0.14 6.03 0.82
CA CYS A 151 1.56 5.77 0.98
C CYS A 151 1.76 4.35 1.50
N ALA A 152 2.78 3.65 1.03
CA ALA A 152 3.25 2.43 1.66
C ALA A 152 3.80 2.72 3.07
N ASP A 153 4.10 1.65 3.79
CA ASP A 153 4.85 1.73 5.03
C ASP A 153 6.26 2.31 4.81
N ARG A 154 6.93 2.63 5.92
CA ARG A 154 8.25 3.27 5.93
C ARG A 154 9.31 2.49 5.15
N GLY A 155 10.14 3.22 4.42
CA GLY A 155 11.35 2.68 3.82
C GLY A 155 12.39 2.37 4.89
N VAL A 156 12.82 1.12 4.93
CA VAL A 156 13.81 0.56 5.86
C VAL A 156 15.05 0.17 5.08
N ILE A 157 16.22 0.36 5.64
CA ILE A 157 17.46 -0.13 5.06
C ILE A 157 17.63 -1.59 5.51
N HIS A 158 17.41 -2.53 4.61
CA HIS A 158 17.68 -3.95 4.84
C HIS A 158 19.03 -4.30 4.22
N ALA A 159 19.99 -4.74 5.01
CA ALA A 159 21.36 -4.93 4.52
C ALA A 159 22.04 -6.18 5.09
N THR A 160 23.10 -6.64 4.43
CA THR A 160 23.96 -7.73 4.90
C THR A 160 24.79 -7.30 6.11
N ALA A 161 25.10 -6.00 6.23
CA ALA A 161 25.81 -5.42 7.37
C ALA A 161 24.93 -4.41 8.10
N ALA A 162 25.16 -4.20 9.40
CA ALA A 162 24.39 -3.25 10.20
C ALA A 162 24.71 -1.81 9.79
N VAL A 163 23.69 -1.02 9.52
CA VAL A 163 23.79 0.42 9.24
C VAL A 163 23.32 1.17 10.48
N ARG A 164 24.21 1.83 11.20
CA ARG A 164 23.92 2.60 12.41
C ARG A 164 24.18 4.10 12.26
N SER A 165 24.96 4.45 11.22
CA SER A 165 25.34 5.82 10.90
C SER A 165 25.40 6.04 9.38
N ILE A 166 25.53 7.30 8.95
CA ILE A 166 25.70 7.66 7.53
C ILE A 166 27.04 7.06 6.99
N GLU A 167 28.03 6.95 7.84
CA GLU A 167 29.33 6.39 7.49
C GLU A 167 29.22 4.93 7.03
N ASP A 168 28.29 4.16 7.62
CA ASP A 168 28.03 2.77 7.27
C ASP A 168 27.37 2.62 5.89
N MET A 169 26.79 3.70 5.34
CA MET A 169 26.21 3.70 3.99
C MET A 169 27.26 3.69 2.87
N LYS A 170 28.50 4.10 3.18
CA LYS A 170 29.53 4.27 2.16
C LYS A 170 29.79 3.00 1.37
N ASN A 171 29.69 3.14 0.04
CA ASN A 171 29.93 2.08 -0.94
C ASN A 171 28.94 0.90 -0.92
N LEU A 172 27.93 0.87 -0.05
CA LEU A 172 26.87 -0.12 -0.14
C LEU A 172 26.13 0.02 -1.48
N LYS A 173 25.88 -1.09 -2.15
CA LYS A 173 25.02 -1.16 -3.32
C LYS A 173 23.61 -1.52 -2.86
N LEU A 174 22.67 -0.59 -3.00
CA LEU A 174 21.33 -0.77 -2.46
C LEU A 174 20.28 -0.70 -3.57
N HIS A 175 19.42 -1.71 -3.63
CA HIS A 175 18.23 -1.66 -4.43
C HIS A 175 17.31 -0.54 -3.92
N VAL A 176 16.67 0.17 -4.85
CA VAL A 176 15.71 1.25 -4.57
C VAL A 176 14.54 1.19 -5.54
N GLN A 177 13.34 1.50 -5.08
CA GLN A 177 12.13 1.44 -5.90
C GLN A 177 11.71 2.79 -6.48
N THR A 178 12.11 3.90 -5.88
CA THR A 178 11.72 5.23 -6.33
C THR A 178 12.95 6.05 -6.73
N ARG A 179 12.73 7.01 -7.61
CA ARG A 179 13.79 7.94 -8.06
C ARG A 179 14.38 8.70 -6.88
N LEU A 180 13.53 9.25 -6.00
CA LEU A 180 13.98 10.06 -4.88
C LEU A 180 14.69 9.23 -3.80
N ALA A 181 14.29 7.97 -3.58
CA ALA A 181 15.04 7.05 -2.73
C ALA A 181 16.44 6.80 -3.29
N GLY A 182 16.58 6.67 -4.61
CA GLY A 182 17.88 6.54 -5.27
C GLY A 182 18.77 7.76 -5.09
N GLU A 183 18.20 8.96 -5.20
CA GLU A 183 18.95 10.20 -4.93
C GLU A 183 19.36 10.32 -3.46
N ALA A 184 18.45 9.96 -2.53
CA ALA A 184 18.75 9.96 -1.10
C ALA A 184 19.89 8.98 -0.76
N VAL A 185 19.83 7.75 -1.25
CA VAL A 185 20.87 6.74 -1.08
C VAL A 185 22.21 7.24 -1.60
N ARG A 186 22.22 7.92 -2.77
CA ARG A 186 23.45 8.45 -3.38
C ARG A 186 24.09 9.54 -2.53
N VAL A 187 23.31 10.52 -2.06
CA VAL A 187 23.86 11.62 -1.23
C VAL A 187 24.32 11.13 0.14
N LEU A 188 23.80 10.00 0.62
CA LEU A 188 24.23 9.34 1.83
C LEU A 188 25.51 8.48 1.62
N GLY A 189 26.04 8.39 0.39
CA GLY A 189 27.32 7.74 0.09
C GLY A 189 27.20 6.29 -0.38
N ALA A 190 25.98 5.76 -0.56
CA ALA A 190 25.74 4.44 -1.14
C ALA A 190 25.50 4.53 -2.65
N GLN A 191 25.50 3.39 -3.34
CA GLN A 191 25.25 3.27 -4.77
C GLN A 191 23.83 2.74 -4.99
N PRO A 192 22.89 3.53 -5.51
CA PRO A 192 21.57 3.02 -5.84
C PRO A 192 21.64 2.12 -7.07
N VAL A 193 21.00 0.96 -6.99
CA VAL A 193 20.90 -0.02 -8.08
C VAL A 193 19.42 -0.23 -8.39
N PRO A 194 18.85 0.52 -9.35
CA PRO A 194 17.47 0.34 -9.75
C PRO A 194 17.30 -0.96 -10.55
N MET A 195 16.31 -1.76 -10.17
CA MET A 195 15.90 -2.98 -10.88
C MET A 195 14.46 -3.32 -10.54
N PRO A 196 13.77 -4.18 -11.34
CA PRO A 196 12.51 -4.78 -10.92
C PRO A 196 12.65 -5.51 -9.59
N ALA A 197 11.65 -5.39 -8.72
CA ALA A 197 11.71 -5.99 -7.37
C ALA A 197 11.86 -7.52 -7.40
N GLU A 198 11.34 -8.16 -8.45
CA GLU A 198 11.41 -9.60 -8.69
C GLU A 198 12.85 -10.09 -8.92
N GLU A 199 13.76 -9.21 -9.35
CA GLU A 199 15.18 -9.53 -9.57
C GLU A 199 16.00 -9.43 -8.28
N LEU A 200 15.48 -8.75 -7.24
CA LEU A 200 16.21 -8.49 -5.99
C LEU A 200 16.76 -9.76 -5.29
N PRO A 201 16.00 -10.87 -5.15
CA PRO A 201 16.54 -12.09 -4.52
C PRO A 201 17.75 -12.66 -5.26
N ALA A 202 17.72 -12.67 -6.59
CA ALA A 202 18.84 -13.13 -7.40
C ALA A 202 20.06 -12.19 -7.29
N ALA A 203 19.81 -10.88 -7.32
CA ALA A 203 20.86 -9.86 -7.18
C ALA A 203 21.57 -9.92 -5.82
N LEU A 204 20.81 -10.17 -4.73
CA LEU A 204 21.35 -10.37 -3.39
C LEU A 204 22.21 -11.65 -3.32
N SER A 205 21.71 -12.77 -3.83
CA SER A 205 22.43 -14.04 -3.80
C SER A 205 23.72 -14.03 -4.61
N GLN A 206 23.78 -13.20 -5.65
CA GLN A 206 24.95 -13.01 -6.52
C GLN A 206 25.91 -11.91 -6.02
N GLY A 207 25.58 -11.19 -4.95
CA GLY A 207 26.37 -10.06 -4.46
C GLY A 207 26.36 -8.82 -5.40
N VAL A 208 25.38 -8.73 -6.30
CA VAL A 208 25.18 -7.56 -7.15
C VAL A 208 24.78 -6.36 -6.30
N VAL A 209 23.96 -6.60 -5.26
CA VAL A 209 23.58 -5.63 -4.24
C VAL A 209 23.86 -6.17 -2.84
N ASP A 210 24.13 -5.25 -1.90
CA ASP A 210 24.41 -5.54 -0.49
C ASP A 210 23.14 -5.43 0.38
N GLY A 211 22.05 -4.95 -0.21
CA GLY A 211 20.78 -4.74 0.47
C GLY A 211 19.80 -3.92 -0.36
N CYS A 212 18.82 -3.36 0.33
CA CYS A 212 17.78 -2.52 -0.30
C CYS A 212 17.27 -1.43 0.67
N VAL A 213 16.63 -0.39 0.10
CA VAL A 213 15.81 0.56 0.84
C VAL A 213 14.37 0.34 0.42
N ASP A 214 13.67 -0.48 1.19
CA ASP A 214 12.35 -0.97 0.85
C ASP A 214 11.42 -1.02 2.08
N PRO A 215 10.10 -1.03 1.89
CA PRO A 215 9.15 -1.24 2.99
C PRO A 215 9.24 -2.66 3.57
N TRP A 216 8.79 -2.82 4.82
CA TRP A 216 8.79 -4.11 5.53
C TRP A 216 8.11 -5.25 4.78
N HIS A 217 7.03 -4.97 4.03
CA HIS A 217 6.30 -6.01 3.30
C HIS A 217 7.15 -6.72 2.23
N MET A 218 8.22 -6.11 1.75
CA MET A 218 9.14 -6.71 0.79
C MET A 218 9.89 -7.91 1.40
N VAL A 219 10.14 -7.89 2.71
CA VAL A 219 10.90 -8.94 3.39
C VAL A 219 10.26 -10.32 3.21
N PRO A 220 8.99 -10.57 3.58
CA PRO A 220 8.37 -11.88 3.35
C PRO A 220 8.06 -12.11 1.87
N THR A 221 7.70 -11.05 1.10
CA THR A 221 7.32 -11.19 -0.31
C THR A 221 8.45 -11.80 -1.13
N PHE A 222 9.67 -11.38 -0.88
CA PHE A 222 10.87 -11.82 -1.61
C PHE A 222 11.83 -12.64 -0.76
N ARG A 223 11.43 -13.07 0.44
CA ARG A 223 12.24 -13.85 1.38
C ARG A 223 13.60 -13.20 1.67
N LEU A 224 13.62 -11.88 1.78
CA LEU A 224 14.86 -11.12 1.95
C LEU A 224 15.57 -11.46 3.25
N ASN A 225 14.84 -11.86 4.29
CA ASN A 225 15.38 -12.31 5.56
C ASN A 225 16.18 -13.63 5.49
N ASP A 226 16.20 -14.34 4.36
CA ASP A 226 17.12 -15.46 4.16
C ASP A 226 18.58 -14.96 4.05
N VAL A 227 18.78 -13.74 3.53
CA VAL A 227 20.11 -13.14 3.27
C VAL A 227 20.37 -11.90 4.13
N LEU A 228 19.37 -11.02 4.26
CA LEU A 228 19.50 -9.73 4.95
C LEU A 228 19.10 -9.88 6.42
N LYS A 229 20.08 -9.68 7.32
CA LYS A 229 19.93 -9.89 8.76
C LYS A 229 19.99 -8.60 9.58
N ASN A 230 20.13 -7.46 8.92
CA ASN A 230 20.24 -6.17 9.56
C ASN A 230 19.26 -5.21 8.93
N HIS A 231 18.44 -4.59 9.75
CA HIS A 231 17.37 -3.70 9.35
C HIS A 231 17.49 -2.39 10.10
N THR A 232 17.55 -1.27 9.39
CA THR A 232 17.64 0.06 10.02
C THR A 232 16.41 0.88 9.66
N GLU A 233 15.68 1.30 10.69
CA GLU A 233 14.51 2.14 10.58
C GLU A 233 14.67 3.45 11.36
N PHE A 234 13.79 4.40 11.11
CA PHE A 234 13.81 5.73 11.69
C PHE A 234 12.57 5.92 12.57
N SER A 235 12.71 6.56 13.74
CA SER A 235 11.67 6.60 14.77
C SER A 235 10.32 7.17 14.28
N ASP A 236 10.32 8.39 13.76
CA ASP A 236 9.08 9.15 13.49
C ASP A 236 8.86 9.44 12.00
N LEU A 237 9.92 9.39 11.21
CA LEU A 237 9.94 9.75 9.82
C LEU A 237 10.41 8.56 8.98
N SER A 238 10.15 8.62 7.69
CA SER A 238 10.60 7.62 6.73
C SER A 238 11.70 8.17 5.84
N LEU A 239 12.78 7.40 5.65
CA LEU A 239 13.83 7.73 4.67
C LEU A 239 13.25 7.82 3.27
N SER A 240 12.32 6.95 2.94
CA SER A 240 11.58 6.94 1.68
C SER A 240 10.19 6.37 1.91
N SER A 241 9.26 6.71 1.04
CA SER A 241 7.97 6.05 0.94
C SER A 241 7.66 5.83 -0.53
N ARG A 242 6.68 4.98 -0.81
CA ARG A 242 6.17 4.77 -2.16
C ARG A 242 4.70 5.15 -2.18
N THR A 243 4.35 5.99 -3.12
CA THR A 243 2.96 6.41 -3.32
C THR A 243 2.21 5.43 -4.20
N TYR A 244 0.91 5.28 -3.93
CA TYR A 244 -0.01 4.45 -4.69
C TYR A 244 -1.28 5.22 -5.03
N VAL A 245 -1.93 4.79 -6.10
CA VAL A 245 -3.24 5.29 -6.52
C VAL A 245 -4.16 4.12 -6.83
N LEU A 246 -5.39 4.18 -6.34
CA LEU A 246 -6.53 3.42 -6.83
C LEU A 246 -7.23 4.32 -7.86
N ALA A 247 -7.14 3.96 -9.13
CA ALA A 247 -7.64 4.81 -10.20
C ALA A 247 -8.62 4.05 -11.09
N MET A 248 -9.67 4.73 -11.53
CA MET A 248 -10.72 4.18 -12.39
C MET A 248 -10.72 4.84 -13.76
N ASN A 249 -11.14 4.12 -14.78
CA ASN A 249 -11.43 4.69 -16.09
C ASN A 249 -12.58 5.71 -15.98
N LYS A 250 -12.37 6.92 -16.51
CA LYS A 250 -13.38 8.00 -16.47
C LYS A 250 -14.72 7.63 -17.08
N ASN A 251 -14.68 6.93 -18.22
CA ASN A 251 -15.88 6.52 -18.91
C ASN A 251 -16.62 5.40 -18.17
N ALA A 252 -15.86 4.47 -17.54
CA ALA A 252 -16.47 3.44 -16.69
C ALA A 252 -17.20 4.08 -15.51
N TYR A 253 -16.57 5.03 -14.81
CA TYR A 253 -17.22 5.81 -13.74
C TYR A 253 -18.45 6.58 -14.24
N ALA A 254 -18.35 7.30 -15.35
CA ALA A 254 -19.44 8.11 -15.88
C ALA A 254 -20.67 7.28 -16.34
N ARG A 255 -20.47 6.02 -16.72
CA ARG A 255 -21.54 5.09 -17.11
C ARG A 255 -22.31 4.52 -15.91
N LEU A 256 -21.78 4.63 -14.69
CA LEU A 256 -22.46 4.14 -13.49
C LEU A 256 -23.72 4.99 -13.23
N PRO A 257 -24.86 4.37 -12.87
CA PRO A 257 -26.00 5.08 -12.29
C PRO A 257 -25.58 5.94 -11.09
N ARG A 258 -26.24 7.08 -10.89
CA ARG A 258 -25.87 8.04 -9.84
C ARG A 258 -25.77 7.42 -8.45
N GLU A 259 -26.70 6.52 -8.12
CA GLU A 259 -26.69 5.82 -6.82
C GLU A 259 -25.42 4.93 -6.66
N LEU A 260 -24.96 4.29 -7.73
CA LEU A 260 -23.74 3.47 -7.69
C LEU A 260 -22.47 4.33 -7.67
N GLN A 261 -22.48 5.49 -8.33
CA GLN A 261 -21.41 6.49 -8.17
C GLN A 261 -21.30 6.92 -6.70
N THR A 262 -22.45 7.22 -6.06
CA THR A 262 -22.46 7.62 -4.64
C THR A 262 -21.88 6.52 -3.74
N VAL A 263 -22.26 5.25 -3.92
CA VAL A 263 -21.70 4.13 -3.16
C VAL A 263 -20.17 4.03 -3.37
N LEU A 264 -19.71 4.19 -4.61
CA LEU A 264 -18.28 4.15 -4.92
C LEU A 264 -17.55 5.34 -4.29
N ASP A 265 -18.09 6.55 -4.40
CA ASP A 265 -17.50 7.77 -3.84
C ASP A 265 -17.41 7.72 -2.30
N ASP A 266 -18.47 7.25 -1.62
CA ASP A 266 -18.50 7.10 -0.15
C ASP A 266 -17.47 6.09 0.37
N ASN A 267 -17.07 5.13 -0.47
CA ASN A 267 -16.04 4.14 -0.18
C ASN A 267 -14.66 4.48 -0.77
N SER A 268 -14.50 5.69 -1.30
CA SER A 268 -13.26 6.20 -1.90
C SER A 268 -12.60 7.27 -1.00
N GLY A 269 -11.64 7.99 -1.55
CA GLY A 269 -11.00 9.13 -0.88
C GLY A 269 -10.42 8.76 0.49
N GLN A 270 -10.76 9.55 1.49
CA GLN A 270 -10.28 9.40 2.87
C GLN A 270 -10.62 8.04 3.49
N PHE A 271 -11.73 7.41 3.10
CA PHE A 271 -12.10 6.09 3.59
C PHE A 271 -11.11 5.02 3.07
N ALA A 272 -10.94 4.92 1.75
CA ALA A 272 -10.05 3.95 1.12
C ALA A 272 -8.57 4.21 1.47
N ALA A 273 -8.14 5.48 1.53
CA ALA A 273 -6.80 5.86 1.99
C ALA A 273 -6.53 5.40 3.43
N GLY A 274 -7.54 5.50 4.30
CA GLY A 274 -7.47 5.00 5.68
C GLY A 274 -7.35 3.48 5.75
N MET A 275 -8.10 2.74 4.93
CA MET A 275 -7.98 1.28 4.83
C MET A 275 -6.59 0.86 4.35
N ALA A 276 -6.11 1.46 3.28
CA ALA A 276 -4.78 1.15 2.72
C ALA A 276 -3.66 1.45 3.73
N GLY A 277 -3.67 2.64 4.35
CA GLY A 277 -2.67 3.02 5.34
C GLY A 277 -2.69 2.14 6.59
N THR A 278 -3.88 1.75 7.07
CA THR A 278 -4.04 0.81 8.19
C THR A 278 -3.46 -0.56 7.84
N MET A 279 -3.76 -1.07 6.65
CA MET A 279 -3.22 -2.34 6.18
C MET A 279 -1.69 -2.32 6.15
N TRP A 280 -1.08 -1.24 5.62
CA TRP A 280 0.37 -1.10 5.58
C TRP A 280 1.01 -1.05 6.98
N ASP A 281 0.44 -0.26 7.91
CA ASP A 281 0.96 -0.17 9.29
C ASP A 281 0.89 -1.51 10.02
N LEU A 282 -0.24 -2.23 9.90
CA LEU A 282 -0.41 -3.55 10.54
C LEU A 282 0.55 -4.59 9.94
N GLN A 283 0.74 -4.58 8.63
CA GLN A 283 1.66 -5.49 7.97
C GLN A 283 3.12 -5.20 8.36
N ALA A 284 3.53 -3.93 8.35
CA ALA A 284 4.88 -3.53 8.72
C ALA A 284 5.23 -3.99 10.14
N ARG A 285 4.29 -3.78 11.09
CA ARG A 285 4.46 -4.23 12.48
C ARG A 285 4.61 -5.75 12.57
N ALA A 286 3.71 -6.50 11.96
CA ALA A 286 3.75 -7.96 12.01
C ALA A 286 5.04 -8.52 11.40
N VAL A 287 5.53 -7.93 10.31
CA VAL A 287 6.79 -8.35 9.67
C VAL A 287 7.99 -8.00 10.56
N ALA A 288 8.05 -6.78 11.11
CA ALA A 288 9.14 -6.37 12.01
C ALA A 288 9.20 -7.25 13.27
N GLU A 289 8.05 -7.58 13.87
CA GLU A 289 7.96 -8.49 15.02
C GLU A 289 8.48 -9.89 14.66
N ASN A 290 8.09 -10.45 13.50
CA ASN A 290 8.56 -11.74 13.03
C ASN A 290 10.08 -11.75 12.79
N VAL A 291 10.60 -10.71 12.17
CA VAL A 291 12.04 -10.53 11.90
C VAL A 291 12.81 -10.45 13.21
N ALA A 292 12.33 -9.67 14.19
CA ALA A 292 12.94 -9.58 15.52
C ALA A 292 12.94 -10.94 16.26
N GLN A 293 11.84 -11.70 16.18
CA GLN A 293 11.72 -13.04 16.77
C GLN A 293 12.66 -14.06 16.11
N SER A 294 12.99 -13.86 14.84
CA SER A 294 13.96 -14.69 14.11
C SER A 294 15.41 -14.40 14.49
N GLY A 295 15.66 -13.41 15.35
CA GLY A 295 16.99 -13.03 15.84
C GLY A 295 17.75 -12.07 14.91
N ASP A 296 17.10 -11.51 13.91
CA ASP A 296 17.67 -10.50 13.04
C ASP A 296 17.81 -9.16 13.81
N LEU A 297 18.80 -8.35 13.45
CA LEU A 297 19.06 -7.07 14.12
C LEU A 297 18.17 -5.98 13.54
N ILE A 298 17.35 -5.36 14.38
CA ILE A 298 16.63 -4.12 14.05
C ILE A 298 17.28 -2.96 14.80
N VAL A 299 17.74 -1.96 14.07
CA VAL A 299 18.30 -0.71 14.58
C VAL A 299 17.29 0.40 14.34
N THR A 300 16.72 0.99 15.39
CA THR A 300 15.86 2.16 15.28
C THR A 300 16.67 3.42 15.60
N LEU A 301 16.86 4.27 14.59
CA LEU A 301 17.57 5.55 14.76
C LEU A 301 16.65 6.57 15.45
N LEU A 302 17.15 7.13 16.55
CA LEU A 302 16.43 8.10 17.37
C LEU A 302 16.39 9.49 16.71
N PRO A 303 15.51 10.41 17.16
CA PRO A 303 15.26 11.70 16.51
C PRO A 303 16.51 12.55 16.25
N GLU A 304 17.51 12.52 17.16
CA GLU A 304 18.76 13.27 16.98
C GLU A 304 19.58 12.74 15.80
N ALA A 305 19.69 11.40 15.67
CA ALA A 305 20.34 10.77 14.53
C ALA A 305 19.55 11.06 13.24
N VAL A 306 18.22 10.93 13.29
CA VAL A 306 17.33 11.23 12.16
C VAL A 306 17.52 12.67 11.66
N ALA A 307 17.68 13.65 12.55
CA ALA A 307 17.94 15.03 12.15
C ALA A 307 19.23 15.17 11.34
N HIS A 308 20.27 14.41 11.69
CA HIS A 308 21.52 14.40 10.94
C HIS A 308 21.35 13.80 9.54
N TRP A 309 20.66 12.67 9.43
CA TRP A 309 20.33 12.04 8.15
C TRP A 309 19.46 12.93 7.26
N ARG A 310 18.46 13.59 7.85
CA ARG A 310 17.60 14.54 7.15
C ARG A 310 18.42 15.69 6.56
N LYS A 311 19.35 16.27 7.34
CA LYS A 311 20.24 17.32 6.85
C LYS A 311 21.11 16.83 5.69
N ALA A 312 21.65 15.61 5.76
CA ALA A 312 22.46 15.06 4.69
C ALA A 312 21.68 14.84 3.40
N THR A 313 20.34 14.67 3.45
CA THR A 313 19.48 14.50 2.28
C THR A 313 18.85 15.80 1.77
N GLU A 314 19.09 16.97 2.38
CA GLU A 314 18.60 18.27 1.90
C GLU A 314 18.89 18.53 0.39
N PRO A 315 20.06 18.13 -0.18
CA PRO A 315 20.31 18.32 -1.61
C PRO A 315 19.29 17.67 -2.53
N VAL A 316 18.65 16.56 -2.09
CA VAL A 316 17.58 15.88 -2.85
C VAL A 316 16.34 16.77 -2.90
N VAL A 317 15.95 17.33 -1.75
CA VAL A 317 14.81 18.25 -1.65
C VAL A 317 15.04 19.50 -2.49
N GLU A 318 16.25 20.07 -2.45
CA GLU A 318 16.61 21.23 -3.26
C GLU A 318 16.56 20.94 -4.76
N ALA A 319 17.01 19.74 -5.18
CA ALA A 319 16.94 19.33 -6.58
C ALA A 319 15.48 19.21 -7.04
N TRP A 320 14.63 18.58 -6.24
CA TRP A 320 13.20 18.49 -6.52
C TRP A 320 12.52 19.87 -6.56
N LEU A 321 12.86 20.80 -5.65
CA LEU A 321 12.34 22.17 -5.67
C LEU A 321 12.72 22.90 -6.97
N ARG A 322 13.94 22.71 -7.48
CA ARG A 322 14.36 23.26 -8.78
C ARG A 322 13.53 22.69 -9.92
N GLU A 323 13.30 21.37 -9.92
CA GLU A 323 12.44 20.71 -10.90
C GLU A 323 11.00 21.26 -10.86
N MET A 324 10.42 21.43 -9.67
CA MET A 324 9.08 22.01 -9.54
C MET A 324 9.00 23.43 -10.10
N LYS A 325 10.02 24.24 -9.84
CA LYS A 325 10.11 25.60 -10.39
C LYS A 325 10.16 25.61 -11.92
N GLU A 326 10.93 24.72 -12.54
CA GLU A 326 10.99 24.56 -14.00
C GLU A 326 9.62 24.16 -14.58
N ARG A 327 8.88 23.33 -13.86
CA ARG A 327 7.50 22.93 -14.19
C ARG A 327 6.44 23.98 -13.81
N LYS A 328 6.85 25.16 -13.33
CA LYS A 328 5.98 26.26 -12.89
C LYS A 328 5.05 25.86 -11.72
N ALA A 329 5.49 24.92 -10.89
CA ALA A 329 4.82 24.52 -9.66
C ALA A 329 5.56 25.09 -8.43
N ASP A 330 4.80 25.46 -7.39
CA ASP A 330 5.35 25.97 -6.14
C ASP A 330 5.65 24.79 -5.19
N GLY A 331 6.83 24.18 -5.35
CA GLY A 331 7.28 23.06 -4.53
C GLY A 331 7.39 23.41 -3.04
N GLY A 332 7.77 24.65 -2.72
CA GLY A 332 7.85 25.10 -1.31
C GLY A 332 6.47 25.11 -0.63
N LYS A 333 5.47 25.63 -1.33
CA LYS A 333 4.08 25.59 -0.83
C LYS A 333 3.56 24.16 -0.70
N MET A 334 3.92 23.29 -1.65
CA MET A 334 3.53 21.86 -1.60
C MET A 334 4.13 21.16 -0.38
N ILE A 335 5.42 21.32 -0.10
CA ILE A 335 6.08 20.78 1.09
C ILE A 335 5.44 21.36 2.37
N GLY A 336 5.20 22.67 2.43
CA GLY A 336 4.54 23.29 3.58
C GLY A 336 3.14 22.74 3.84
N SER A 337 2.35 22.52 2.77
CA SER A 337 1.03 21.89 2.86
C SER A 337 1.12 20.43 3.30
N ALA A 338 2.07 19.66 2.77
CA ALA A 338 2.28 18.27 3.17
C ALA A 338 2.61 18.17 4.67
N HIS A 339 3.51 19.01 5.19
CA HIS A 339 3.80 19.05 6.64
C HIS A 339 2.58 19.40 7.48
N ALA A 340 1.77 20.39 7.07
CA ALA A 340 0.55 20.75 7.79
C ALA A 340 -0.46 19.60 7.80
N LEU A 341 -0.61 18.89 6.69
CA LEU A 341 -1.50 17.73 6.57
C LEU A 341 -1.00 16.53 7.39
N LEU A 342 0.30 16.24 7.38
CA LEU A 342 0.89 15.22 8.23
C LEU A 342 0.66 15.53 9.71
N ALA A 343 0.87 16.79 10.14
CA ALA A 343 0.59 17.23 11.50
C ALA A 343 -0.89 17.09 11.88
N LYS A 344 -1.82 17.37 10.95
CA LYS A 344 -3.27 17.16 11.13
C LYS A 344 -3.61 15.74 11.54
N TYR A 345 -2.92 14.76 10.94
CA TYR A 345 -3.20 13.34 11.18
C TYR A 345 -2.26 12.66 12.18
N ALA A 346 -1.24 13.34 12.69
CA ALA A 346 -0.24 12.77 13.59
C ALA A 346 -0.84 12.17 14.88
N SER A 347 -1.95 12.73 15.39
CA SER A 347 -2.63 12.27 16.61
C SER A 347 -3.57 11.08 16.40
N LEU A 348 -3.71 10.54 15.17
CA LEU A 348 -4.50 9.35 14.96
C LEU A 348 -3.96 8.19 15.82
N PRO A 349 -4.85 7.37 16.41
CA PRO A 349 -4.41 6.19 17.15
C PRO A 349 -3.66 5.23 16.23
N GLU A 350 -2.74 4.46 16.80
CA GLU A 350 -2.13 3.36 16.05
C GLU A 350 -3.16 2.29 15.72
N PRO A 351 -3.16 1.78 14.47
CA PRO A 351 -4.02 0.68 14.12
C PRO A 351 -3.75 -0.53 15.02
N GLN A 352 -4.83 -1.16 15.51
CA GLN A 352 -4.74 -2.38 16.29
C GLN A 352 -5.13 -3.57 15.41
N PRO A 353 -4.48 -4.74 15.56
CA PRO A 353 -4.93 -5.96 14.91
C PRO A 353 -6.38 -6.24 15.30
N PRO A 354 -7.18 -6.87 14.42
CA PRO A 354 -8.51 -7.33 14.78
C PRO A 354 -8.43 -8.20 16.03
N GLN A 355 -9.18 -7.85 17.06
CA GLN A 355 -9.25 -8.71 18.24
C GLN A 355 -9.89 -10.04 17.84
N PRO A 356 -9.35 -11.19 18.27
CA PRO A 356 -10.03 -12.44 18.08
C PRO A 356 -11.44 -12.34 18.70
N PRO A 357 -12.46 -12.92 18.07
CA PRO A 357 -13.80 -12.89 18.61
C PRO A 357 -13.75 -13.39 20.06
N ALA A 358 -14.37 -12.62 20.96
CA ALA A 358 -14.44 -13.02 22.37
C ALA A 358 -14.94 -14.46 22.43
N PRO A 359 -14.36 -15.33 23.28
CA PRO A 359 -14.83 -16.69 23.43
C PRO A 359 -16.35 -16.64 23.64
N GLN A 360 -17.10 -17.23 22.73
CA GLN A 360 -18.54 -17.35 22.90
C GLN A 360 -18.73 -18.12 24.19
N GLN A 361 -19.24 -17.47 25.23
CA GLN A 361 -19.68 -18.17 26.42
C GLN A 361 -20.66 -19.25 25.95
N PRO A 362 -20.46 -20.50 26.33
CA PRO A 362 -21.43 -21.54 26.00
C PRO A 362 -22.80 -21.00 26.40
N ALA A 363 -23.73 -21.06 25.47
CA ALA A 363 -25.11 -20.62 25.72
C ALA A 363 -25.53 -21.23 27.04
N ARG A 364 -25.89 -20.39 28.02
CA ARG A 364 -26.47 -20.87 29.26
C ARG A 364 -27.67 -21.72 28.86
N GLU A 365 -27.54 -23.03 29.02
CA GLU A 365 -28.68 -23.92 28.90
C GLU A 365 -29.75 -23.42 29.86
N THR A 366 -30.82 -22.91 29.30
CA THR A 366 -32.04 -22.60 30.05
C THR A 366 -32.51 -23.90 30.64
N PRO A 367 -32.62 -24.03 31.98
CA PRO A 367 -33.14 -25.25 32.55
C PRO A 367 -34.54 -25.51 31.98
N PRO A 368 -34.87 -26.77 31.63
CA PRO A 368 -36.17 -27.09 31.06
C PRO A 368 -37.26 -26.70 32.06
N ARG A 369 -38.24 -25.91 31.62
CA ARG A 369 -39.45 -25.60 32.39
C ARG A 369 -40.06 -26.91 32.82
N SER A 370 -40.14 -27.14 34.13
CA SER A 370 -40.86 -28.26 34.76
C SER A 370 -42.34 -28.20 34.34
N ALA A 371 -42.70 -29.05 33.36
CA ALA A 371 -44.09 -29.41 33.12
C ALA A 371 -44.52 -30.44 34.16
N GLY A 372 -45.61 -30.16 34.83
CA GLY A 372 -46.13 -30.95 35.90
C GLY A 372 -46.30 -32.44 35.50
N VAL A 373 -45.74 -33.32 36.33
CA VAL A 373 -45.83 -34.76 36.15
C VAL A 373 -47.13 -35.22 36.76
N THR A 374 -48.08 -35.74 35.97
CA THR A 374 -49.15 -36.59 36.37
C THR A 374 -48.63 -38.00 36.29
N THR A 375 -48.51 -38.63 37.47
CA THR A 375 -48.04 -40.01 37.66
C THR A 375 -49.06 -40.99 37.15
N VAL A 376 -48.75 -41.82 36.15
CA VAL A 376 -49.43 -43.07 35.89
C VAL A 376 -48.37 -44.17 35.88
N GLN A 377 -48.34 -44.98 36.94
CA GLN A 377 -47.48 -46.17 36.98
C GLN A 377 -48.12 -47.28 36.15
N SER A 378 -47.36 -47.89 35.26
CA SER A 378 -47.55 -49.25 34.76
C SER A 378 -46.18 -49.87 34.52
N PRO A 379 -45.94 -51.11 34.96
CA PRO A 379 -44.63 -51.74 34.95
C PRO A 379 -44.28 -52.23 33.53
N VAL A 380 -43.18 -51.78 32.98
CA VAL A 380 -42.64 -52.37 31.78
C VAL A 380 -41.32 -53.06 32.09
N THR A 381 -41.34 -54.36 31.86
CA THR A 381 -40.22 -55.28 31.93
C THR A 381 -39.09 -54.83 31.01
N PRO A 382 -37.81 -54.89 31.42
CA PRO A 382 -36.70 -54.49 30.52
C PRO A 382 -36.48 -55.52 29.38
N PRO A 383 -36.18 -55.06 28.13
CA PRO A 383 -35.83 -55.99 27.06
C PRO A 383 -34.41 -56.55 27.28
N PRO A 384 -34.16 -57.79 26.81
CA PRO A 384 -32.86 -58.44 26.97
C PRO A 384 -31.71 -57.70 26.22
N ALA A 385 -30.55 -57.72 26.86
CA ALA A 385 -29.33 -57.17 26.36
C ALA A 385 -28.93 -57.76 24.99
N ALA A 386 -28.65 -56.92 24.01
CA ALA A 386 -28.07 -57.32 22.72
C ALA A 386 -26.65 -57.85 22.92
N PRO A 387 -26.24 -58.89 22.21
CA PRO A 387 -24.89 -59.46 22.34
C PRO A 387 -23.80 -58.52 21.82
N ALA A 388 -22.70 -58.48 22.57
CA ALA A 388 -21.51 -57.72 22.25
C ALA A 388 -20.99 -58.05 20.85
N ALA A 389 -20.82 -57.00 20.05
CA ALA A 389 -20.18 -57.11 18.72
C ALA A 389 -18.73 -57.54 18.89
N LYS A 390 -18.34 -58.58 18.17
CA LYS A 390 -16.96 -59.06 18.08
C LYS A 390 -16.07 -57.98 17.43
N PRO A 391 -14.82 -57.80 17.87
CA PRO A 391 -13.92 -56.86 17.25
C PRO A 391 -13.62 -57.28 15.81
N THR A 392 -13.76 -56.32 14.91
CA THR A 392 -13.36 -56.45 13.47
C THR A 392 -11.84 -56.59 13.39
N PRO A 393 -11.31 -57.54 12.61
CA PRO A 393 -9.87 -57.69 12.42
C PRO A 393 -9.28 -56.42 11.75
N ALA A 394 -8.15 -55.96 12.27
CA ALA A 394 -7.37 -54.88 11.70
C ALA A 394 -6.96 -55.22 10.26
N VAL A 395 -7.24 -54.28 9.35
CA VAL A 395 -6.79 -54.34 7.96
C VAL A 395 -5.25 -54.25 8.00
N PRO A 396 -4.49 -55.14 7.32
CA PRO A 396 -3.04 -55.05 7.26
C PRO A 396 -2.64 -53.78 6.51
N VAL A 397 -1.78 -52.96 7.14
CA VAL A 397 -1.10 -51.86 6.48
C VAL A 397 -0.25 -52.44 5.35
N ALA A 398 -0.58 -52.12 4.12
CA ALA A 398 0.20 -52.53 2.97
C ALA A 398 1.60 -51.88 3.04
N LYS A 399 2.61 -52.76 2.99
CA LYS A 399 4.03 -52.41 2.86
C LYS A 399 4.19 -51.55 1.61
N PRO A 400 4.94 -50.42 1.65
CA PRO A 400 5.16 -49.63 0.44
C PRO A 400 5.87 -50.48 -0.61
N ALA A 401 5.34 -50.45 -1.83
CA ALA A 401 5.95 -51.09 -2.99
C ALA A 401 7.33 -50.46 -3.25
N PRO A 402 8.32 -51.24 -3.71
CA PRO A 402 9.62 -50.70 -4.13
C PRO A 402 9.42 -49.73 -5.28
N LEU A 403 10.08 -48.56 -5.19
CA LEU A 403 10.15 -47.60 -6.28
C LEU A 403 10.68 -48.28 -7.51
N ALA A 404 9.94 -48.20 -8.63
CA ALA A 404 10.41 -48.63 -9.93
C ALA A 404 11.71 -47.90 -10.31
N PRO A 405 12.65 -48.51 -11.00
CA PRO A 405 13.87 -47.87 -11.44
C PRO A 405 13.54 -46.68 -12.32
N VAL A 406 14.12 -45.52 -12.02
CA VAL A 406 14.08 -44.32 -12.84
C VAL A 406 14.55 -44.71 -14.25
N ALA A 407 13.66 -44.60 -15.22
CA ALA A 407 13.99 -44.80 -16.63
C ALA A 407 15.06 -43.76 -17.01
N LYS A 408 16.16 -44.27 -17.60
CA LYS A 408 17.17 -43.45 -18.25
C LYS A 408 16.50 -42.42 -19.16
N PRO A 409 16.90 -41.14 -19.12
CA PRO A 409 16.35 -40.17 -20.06
C PRO A 409 16.63 -40.63 -21.48
N ALA A 410 15.56 -40.74 -22.29
CA ALA A 410 15.67 -41.01 -23.72
C ALA A 410 16.52 -39.89 -24.35
N SER A 411 17.53 -40.29 -25.11
CA SER A 411 18.34 -39.37 -25.89
C SER A 411 17.44 -38.56 -26.81
N VAL A 412 17.44 -37.24 -26.59
CA VAL A 412 16.83 -36.26 -27.48
C VAL A 412 17.56 -36.35 -28.82
N PRO A 413 16.86 -36.48 -29.95
CA PRO A 413 17.52 -36.42 -31.27
C PRO A 413 18.14 -34.99 -31.41
N PRO A 414 19.29 -34.87 -32.10
CA PRO A 414 19.93 -33.58 -32.28
C PRO A 414 18.96 -32.61 -32.95
N ALA A 415 18.75 -31.46 -32.32
CA ALA A 415 17.96 -30.36 -32.86
C ALA A 415 18.53 -30.00 -34.23
N ALA A 416 17.65 -29.93 -35.22
CA ALA A 416 17.97 -29.43 -36.54
C ALA A 416 18.67 -28.07 -36.39
N ILE A 417 19.82 -27.95 -37.03
CA ILE A 417 20.61 -26.70 -37.10
C ILE A 417 19.70 -25.66 -37.76
N HIS A 418 19.11 -24.79 -36.97
CA HIS A 418 18.46 -23.61 -37.51
C HIS A 418 19.56 -22.72 -38.08
N THR A 419 19.60 -22.61 -39.39
CA THR A 419 20.35 -21.57 -40.08
C THR A 419 19.91 -20.23 -39.51
N PRO A 420 20.83 -19.39 -39.06
CA PRO A 420 20.46 -18.08 -38.56
C PRO A 420 19.80 -17.28 -39.70
N ALA A 421 18.68 -16.62 -39.35
CA ALA A 421 18.02 -15.70 -40.26
C ALA A 421 19.01 -14.63 -40.73
N PRO A 422 18.93 -14.17 -41.99
CA PRO A 422 19.82 -13.11 -42.46
C PRO A 422 19.66 -11.86 -41.60
N PRO A 423 20.74 -11.13 -41.30
CA PRO A 423 20.65 -9.89 -40.54
C PRO A 423 19.73 -8.90 -41.27
N PRO A 424 19.00 -8.05 -40.53
CA PRO A 424 18.19 -6.98 -41.12
C PRO A 424 19.10 -6.09 -41.96
N PRO A 425 18.58 -5.51 -43.07
CA PRO A 425 19.37 -4.65 -43.93
C PRO A 425 19.98 -3.50 -43.11
N ALA A 426 21.28 -3.28 -43.31
CA ALA A 426 22.03 -2.24 -42.64
C ALA A 426 21.30 -0.89 -42.78
N ALA A 427 21.05 -0.26 -41.63
CA ALA A 427 20.54 1.12 -41.61
C ALA A 427 21.49 1.98 -42.46
N VAL A 428 20.92 2.63 -43.46
CA VAL A 428 21.62 3.60 -44.27
C VAL A 428 22.19 4.66 -43.34
N GLN A 429 23.51 4.65 -43.16
CA GLN A 429 24.20 5.68 -42.40
C GLN A 429 23.95 7.02 -43.08
N ALA A 430 23.37 7.95 -42.35
CA ALA A 430 23.31 9.35 -42.77
C ALA A 430 24.75 9.86 -43.05
N PRO A 431 24.96 10.68 -44.09
CA PRO A 431 26.28 11.19 -44.37
C PRO A 431 26.84 11.99 -43.17
N PRO A 432 28.17 11.95 -42.95
CA PRO A 432 28.77 12.64 -41.81
C PRO A 432 28.49 14.16 -41.93
N VAL A 433 27.90 14.68 -40.84
CA VAL A 433 27.72 16.13 -40.67
C VAL A 433 29.11 16.77 -40.61
N ALA A 434 29.40 17.69 -41.51
CA ALA A 434 30.63 18.45 -41.53
C ALA A 434 30.83 19.19 -40.19
N PRO A 435 32.05 19.27 -39.65
CA PRO A 435 32.32 19.96 -38.40
C PRO A 435 31.93 21.44 -38.49
N VAL A 436 31.10 21.89 -37.56
CA VAL A 436 30.73 23.31 -37.41
C VAL A 436 32.00 24.09 -37.06
N PRO A 437 32.35 25.14 -37.80
CA PRO A 437 33.53 25.96 -37.48
C PRO A 437 33.35 26.65 -36.10
N PRO A 438 34.44 26.86 -35.35
CA PRO A 438 34.37 27.50 -34.04
C PRO A 438 33.83 28.94 -34.17
N PRO A 439 33.07 29.44 -33.19
CA PRO A 439 32.55 30.81 -33.24
C PRO A 439 33.71 31.80 -33.23
N LYS A 440 33.62 32.82 -34.10
CA LYS A 440 34.57 33.94 -34.16
C LYS A 440 34.59 34.66 -32.81
N PRO A 441 35.77 35.07 -32.30
CA PRO A 441 35.87 35.85 -31.08
C PRO A 441 35.12 37.17 -31.21
N VAL A 442 34.26 37.46 -30.25
CA VAL A 442 33.54 38.73 -30.10
C VAL A 442 34.56 39.80 -29.69
N PRO A 443 34.58 41.02 -30.31
CA PRO A 443 35.48 42.09 -29.89
C PRO A 443 35.20 42.51 -28.45
N ALA A 444 36.24 42.63 -27.62
CA ALA A 444 36.16 43.12 -26.27
C ALA A 444 35.65 44.58 -26.27
N LEU A 445 34.51 44.82 -25.62
CA LEU A 445 34.06 46.16 -25.28
C LEU A 445 34.95 46.65 -24.12
N SER A 446 35.89 47.52 -24.47
CA SER A 446 36.66 48.35 -23.57
C SER A 446 35.73 49.38 -22.92
N GLY A 447 35.67 49.40 -21.59
CA GLY A 447 35.00 50.48 -20.87
C GLY A 447 34.22 50.04 -19.63
N ALA A 448 34.87 49.49 -18.59
CA ALA A 448 34.31 49.46 -17.26
C ALA A 448 35.11 50.40 -16.34
N PRO A 449 34.46 51.29 -15.58
CA PRO A 449 35.16 52.15 -14.64
C PRO A 449 35.71 51.38 -13.45
N ALA A 450 36.91 51.76 -13.00
CA ALA A 450 37.62 51.15 -11.88
C ALA A 450 36.80 51.20 -10.60
N VAL A 451 36.53 50.03 -10.05
CA VAL A 451 35.95 49.88 -8.69
C VAL A 451 37.09 50.07 -7.67
N LYS A 452 36.96 51.06 -6.77
CA LYS A 452 37.88 51.28 -5.66
C LYS A 452 37.83 50.10 -4.66
N PRO A 453 38.95 49.67 -4.10
CA PRO A 453 38.95 48.55 -3.14
C PRO A 453 38.23 48.97 -1.83
N VAL A 454 37.38 48.10 -1.36
CA VAL A 454 36.69 48.22 -0.06
C VAL A 454 37.68 47.81 1.05
N PRO A 455 37.82 48.60 2.12
CA PRO A 455 38.72 48.25 3.21
C PRO A 455 38.18 47.02 3.99
N PRO A 456 39.06 46.21 4.63
CA PRO A 456 38.67 45.05 5.39
C PRO A 456 37.85 45.43 6.65
N PRO A 457 36.90 44.59 7.08
CA PRO A 457 36.10 44.87 8.27
C PRO A 457 36.96 44.87 9.51
N LEU A 458 36.73 45.87 10.39
CA LEU A 458 37.33 45.98 11.72
C LEU A 458 37.01 44.72 12.57
N ALA A 459 38.03 44.19 13.22
CA ALA A 459 37.93 43.10 14.16
C ALA A 459 36.94 43.45 15.28
N ALA A 460 35.97 42.57 15.48
CA ALA A 460 35.01 42.69 16.59
C ALA A 460 35.69 42.53 17.94
N ALA A 461 35.39 43.42 18.86
CA ALA A 461 35.85 43.37 20.24
C ALA A 461 35.28 42.13 20.97
N PRO A 462 35.99 41.58 21.96
CA PRO A 462 35.55 40.41 22.70
C PRO A 462 34.32 40.70 23.57
N VAL A 463 33.30 39.83 23.44
CA VAL A 463 32.09 39.84 24.25
C VAL A 463 32.43 39.36 25.66
N PRO A 464 32.00 40.07 26.74
CA PRO A 464 32.21 39.62 28.13
C PRO A 464 31.37 38.38 28.43
N PRO A 465 31.83 37.50 29.34
CA PRO A 465 31.12 36.25 29.64
C PRO A 465 29.77 36.54 30.34
N ALA A 466 28.73 35.84 29.87
CA ALA A 466 27.40 35.89 30.43
C ALA A 466 27.39 35.40 31.88
N ALA A 467 26.72 36.14 32.76
CA ALA A 467 26.53 35.80 34.16
C ALA A 467 25.73 34.49 34.29
N ALA A 468 26.20 33.61 35.18
CA ALA A 468 25.57 32.34 35.48
C ALA A 468 24.18 32.52 36.09
N THR A 469 23.18 31.89 35.54
CA THR A 469 21.82 31.79 36.06
C THR A 469 21.81 30.86 37.30
N PRO A 470 21.20 31.23 38.43
CA PRO A 470 21.13 30.35 39.60
C PRO A 470 20.23 29.14 39.36
N ALA A 471 20.66 27.99 39.86
CA ALA A 471 19.95 26.73 39.80
C ALA A 471 18.60 26.77 40.54
N PRO A 472 17.54 26.08 40.06
CA PRO A 472 16.28 25.98 40.77
C PRO A 472 16.40 25.07 42.02
N PRO A 473 15.57 25.33 43.08
CA PRO A 473 15.61 24.54 44.31
C PRO A 473 15.07 23.11 44.11
N PRO A 474 15.50 22.17 44.95
CA PRO A 474 15.09 20.75 44.82
C PRO A 474 13.59 20.56 45.14
N LYS A 475 12.90 19.79 44.30
CA LYS A 475 11.51 19.38 44.51
C LYS A 475 11.44 18.37 45.66
N THR A 476 10.74 18.72 46.72
CA THR A 476 10.34 17.78 47.80
C THR A 476 9.37 16.73 47.27
N LEU A 477 9.74 15.49 47.48
CA LEU A 477 8.92 14.32 47.20
C LEU A 477 7.91 14.15 48.35
N ASN A 478 6.62 14.41 48.13
CA ASN A 478 5.55 14.06 49.07
C ASN A 478 5.08 12.64 48.75
N ILE A 479 5.31 11.71 49.65
CA ILE A 479 4.72 10.35 49.66
C ILE A 479 3.53 10.43 50.62
N PRO A 480 2.29 10.11 50.23
CA PRO A 480 1.19 9.89 51.16
C PRO A 480 1.27 8.47 51.72
N LEU A 481 1.01 8.38 53.00
CA LEU A 481 0.78 7.18 53.81
C LEU A 481 -0.49 6.43 53.35
#